data_ef986f4b80db0311b570499c75445892
#
_entry.id   ef986f4b80db0311b570499c75445892
#
_cell.length_a   1.000
_cell.length_b   1.000
_cell.length_c   1.000
_cell.angle_alpha   90.00
_cell.angle_beta   90.00
_cell.angle_gamma   90.00
#
_symmetry.space_group_name_H-M   'P 1'
#
loop_
_entity.id
_entity.type
_entity.pdbx_description
1 polymer ?
#
loop_
_entity_poly.entity_id
_entity_poly.type
_entity_poly.pdbx_seq_one_letter_code
_entity_poly.pdbx_strand_id
1 'polypeptide(L)'
;MLFRSPDWYRASDLVCVPSHSESFGLVALEAQACGTPVVATAVGGLRTAISDGISGSLVDGHDPRAWSAVISRLLLEPQRRLLLSVGALTHASHFGWEHTARKTLDVYDWAISQSDSKSLRAIN
;
A
#
# COMPACT_ATOMS: atom_id res chain seq x y z
N MET A 1 -12.28 13.27 23.53
CA MET A 1 -12.72 12.55 22.33
C MET A 1 -11.47 12.20 21.53
N LEU A 2 -11.09 10.95 21.53
CA LEU A 2 -9.94 10.49 20.74
C LEU A 2 -10.41 10.36 19.29
N PHE A 3 -9.96 11.27 18.43
CA PHE A 3 -10.15 11.13 16.99
C PHE A 3 -9.35 9.93 16.50
N ARG A 4 -10.03 8.93 15.99
CA ARG A 4 -9.40 7.73 15.46
C ARG A 4 -9.21 7.93 13.95
N SER A 5 -7.96 7.82 13.47
CA SER A 5 -7.63 7.94 12.05
C SER A 5 -8.56 7.13 11.13
N PRO A 6 -8.97 5.89 11.47
CA PRO A 6 -9.89 5.13 10.66
C PRO A 6 -11.25 5.79 10.40
N ASP A 7 -11.75 6.59 11.33
CA ASP A 7 -13.04 7.27 11.18
C ASP A 7 -12.96 8.38 10.12
N TRP A 8 -11.81 9.08 10.05
CA TRP A 8 -11.54 10.06 9.01
C TRP A 8 -11.37 9.42 7.64
N TYR A 9 -10.64 8.30 7.57
CA TYR A 9 -10.50 7.58 6.30
C TYR A 9 -11.86 7.13 5.78
N ARG A 10 -12.71 6.51 6.62
CA ARG A 10 -14.05 6.07 6.22
C ARG A 10 -15.00 7.20 5.82
N ALA A 11 -14.80 8.39 6.37
CA ALA A 11 -15.61 9.57 6.03
C ALA A 11 -15.15 10.26 4.74
N SER A 12 -14.00 9.86 4.18
CA SER A 12 -13.41 10.49 3.01
C SER A 12 -13.78 9.74 1.73
N ASP A 13 -13.98 10.48 0.63
CA ASP A 13 -14.16 9.90 -0.71
C ASP A 13 -12.85 9.35 -1.29
N LEU A 14 -11.75 9.97 -0.94
CA LEU A 14 -10.38 9.56 -1.28
C LEU A 14 -9.38 10.19 -0.30
N VAL A 15 -8.19 9.61 -0.21
CA VAL A 15 -7.06 10.14 0.58
C VAL A 15 -5.91 10.48 -0.35
N CYS A 16 -5.31 11.66 -0.16
CA CYS A 16 -4.14 12.10 -0.92
C CYS A 16 -2.87 11.96 -0.08
N VAL A 17 -1.83 11.36 -0.65
CA VAL A 17 -0.52 11.17 -0.02
C VAL A 17 0.57 11.74 -0.93
N PRO A 18 0.76 13.09 -0.97
CA PRO A 18 1.72 13.75 -1.85
C PRO A 18 3.13 13.77 -1.23
N SER A 19 3.64 12.64 -0.79
CA SER A 19 4.95 12.53 -0.16
C SER A 19 6.08 12.75 -1.16
N HIS A 20 7.13 13.45 -0.76
CA HIS A 20 8.38 13.56 -1.54
C HIS A 20 9.26 12.32 -1.37
N SER A 21 9.19 11.69 -0.20
CA SER A 21 9.87 10.45 0.13
C SER A 21 9.00 9.66 1.09
N GLU A 22 8.92 8.35 0.88
CA GLU A 22 8.14 7.46 1.75
C GLU A 22 8.82 6.10 1.82
N SER A 23 9.09 5.63 3.02
CA SER A 23 9.74 4.33 3.22
C SER A 23 8.79 3.15 3.04
N PHE A 24 7.55 3.25 3.51
CA PHE A 24 6.59 2.14 3.44
C PHE A 24 5.19 2.56 2.97
N GLY A 25 4.65 3.69 3.45
CA GLY A 25 3.32 4.17 3.08
C GLY A 25 2.21 3.68 3.99
N LEU A 26 2.42 3.67 5.32
CA LEU A 26 1.42 3.23 6.30
C LEU A 26 0.10 3.97 6.18
N VAL A 27 0.12 5.29 5.98
CA VAL A 27 -1.08 6.11 5.79
C VAL A 27 -1.90 5.62 4.60
N ALA A 28 -1.24 5.26 3.49
CA ALA A 28 -1.91 4.72 2.32
C ALA A 28 -2.54 3.35 2.60
N LEU A 29 -1.84 2.47 3.32
CA LEU A 29 -2.37 1.15 3.69
C LEU A 29 -3.53 1.25 4.68
N GLU A 30 -3.45 2.14 5.66
CA GLU A 30 -4.53 2.38 6.64
C GLU A 30 -5.80 2.89 5.94
N ALA A 31 -5.68 3.85 5.02
CA ALA A 31 -6.79 4.35 4.23
C ALA A 31 -7.42 3.23 3.38
N GLN A 32 -6.60 2.44 2.70
CA GLN A 32 -7.05 1.29 1.90
C GLN A 32 -7.73 0.22 2.76
N ALA A 33 -7.21 -0.06 3.96
CA ALA A 33 -7.83 -0.99 4.90
C ALA A 33 -9.20 -0.51 5.41
N CYS A 34 -9.47 0.78 5.31
CA CYS A 34 -10.79 1.39 5.57
C CYS A 34 -11.70 1.42 4.32
N GLY A 35 -11.24 0.90 3.19
CA GLY A 35 -11.97 0.93 1.92
C GLY A 35 -11.92 2.27 1.20
N THR A 36 -11.01 3.17 1.59
CA THR A 36 -10.88 4.49 0.97
C THR A 36 -9.77 4.47 -0.07
N PRO A 37 -10.08 4.78 -1.35
CA PRO A 37 -9.07 4.85 -2.41
C PRO A 37 -8.01 5.93 -2.12
N VAL A 38 -6.78 5.65 -2.51
CA VAL A 38 -5.65 6.57 -2.28
C VAL A 38 -5.14 7.10 -3.61
N VAL A 39 -4.84 8.41 -3.64
CA VAL A 39 -4.04 9.04 -4.68
C VAL A 39 -2.70 9.43 -4.05
N ALA A 40 -1.61 8.89 -4.54
CA ALA A 40 -0.30 9.11 -3.95
C ALA A 40 0.79 9.39 -4.97
N THR A 41 1.87 10.03 -4.53
CA THR A 41 3.06 10.18 -5.35
C THR A 41 3.71 8.81 -5.58
N ALA A 42 4.16 8.56 -6.79
CA ALA A 42 4.84 7.33 -7.17
C ALA A 42 6.30 7.28 -6.65
N VAL A 43 6.49 7.30 -5.33
CA VAL A 43 7.82 7.31 -4.67
C VAL A 43 7.95 6.21 -3.62
N GLY A 44 9.15 5.67 -3.49
CA GLY A 44 9.53 4.74 -2.42
C GLY A 44 8.51 3.63 -2.19
N GLY A 45 8.18 3.39 -0.93
CA GLY A 45 7.24 2.35 -0.50
C GLY A 45 5.81 2.52 -1.00
N LEU A 46 5.40 3.72 -1.44
CA LEU A 46 4.06 3.93 -2.02
C LEU A 46 3.82 3.10 -3.29
N ARG A 47 4.88 2.81 -4.07
CA ARG A 47 4.79 1.92 -5.24
C ARG A 47 4.47 0.46 -4.87
N THR A 48 4.75 0.07 -3.64
CA THR A 48 4.39 -1.26 -3.11
C THR A 48 3.07 -1.21 -2.34
N ALA A 49 2.84 -0.14 -1.58
CA ALA A 49 1.63 0.04 -0.79
C ALA A 49 0.38 0.27 -1.64
N ILE A 50 0.52 0.71 -2.89
CA ILE A 50 -0.59 0.98 -3.81
C ILE A 50 -0.39 0.17 -5.09
N SER A 51 -1.40 -0.59 -5.46
CA SER A 51 -1.51 -1.21 -6.78
C SER A 51 -2.22 -0.21 -7.70
N ASP A 52 -1.44 0.44 -8.58
CA ASP A 52 -1.94 1.53 -9.43
C ASP A 52 -3.10 1.09 -10.33
N GLY A 53 -4.17 1.85 -10.34
CA GLY A 53 -5.41 1.56 -11.08
C GLY A 53 -6.28 0.47 -10.48
N ILE A 54 -5.84 -0.21 -9.41
CA ILE A 54 -6.56 -1.31 -8.74
C ILE A 54 -6.95 -0.92 -7.32
N SER A 55 -6.01 -0.50 -6.48
CA SER A 55 -6.27 -0.13 -5.09
C SER A 55 -6.16 1.37 -4.81
N GLY A 56 -5.73 2.14 -5.79
CA GLY A 56 -5.55 3.57 -5.75
C GLY A 56 -4.97 4.08 -7.06
N SER A 57 -4.44 5.28 -7.04
CA SER A 57 -3.78 5.89 -8.20
C SER A 57 -2.42 6.47 -7.80
N LEU A 58 -1.40 6.19 -8.60
CA LEU A 58 -0.08 6.76 -8.47
C LEU A 58 0.11 7.92 -9.44
N VAL A 59 0.66 9.02 -8.95
CA VAL A 59 0.97 10.22 -9.74
C VAL A 59 2.48 10.42 -9.74
N ASP A 60 3.07 10.55 -10.91
CA ASP A 60 4.49 10.88 -11.04
C ASP A 60 4.72 12.37 -10.74
N GLY A 61 5.59 12.63 -9.76
CA GLY A 61 5.94 13.98 -9.35
C GLY A 61 4.82 14.76 -8.65
N HIS A 62 4.97 16.08 -8.59
CA HIS A 62 4.13 16.97 -7.80
C HIS A 62 3.49 18.09 -8.64
N ASP A 63 3.37 17.90 -9.95
CA ASP A 63 2.66 18.88 -10.79
C ASP A 63 1.19 18.96 -10.38
N PRO A 64 0.70 20.14 -9.92
CA PRO A 64 -0.69 20.29 -9.50
C PRO A 64 -1.70 19.96 -10.59
N ARG A 65 -1.34 20.11 -11.86
CA ARG A 65 -2.24 19.78 -12.99
C ARG A 65 -2.44 18.27 -13.10
N ALA A 66 -1.39 17.48 -12.96
CA ALA A 66 -1.46 16.01 -12.96
C ALA A 66 -2.32 15.52 -11.79
N TRP A 67 -2.08 16.04 -10.59
CA TRP A 67 -2.86 15.71 -9.39
C TRP A 67 -4.33 16.10 -9.54
N SER A 68 -4.60 17.32 -9.99
CA SER A 68 -5.97 17.79 -10.23
C SER A 68 -6.72 16.91 -11.22
N ALA A 69 -6.08 16.48 -12.30
CA ALA A 69 -6.70 15.61 -13.30
C ALA A 69 -7.12 14.28 -12.71
N VAL A 70 -6.25 13.63 -11.92
CA VAL A 70 -6.53 12.34 -11.27
C VAL A 70 -7.64 12.48 -10.21
N ILE A 71 -7.52 13.46 -9.32
CA ILE A 71 -8.50 13.71 -8.26
C ILE A 71 -9.88 14.04 -8.84
N SER A 72 -9.96 14.98 -9.77
CA SER A 72 -11.22 15.39 -10.40
C SER A 72 -11.90 14.22 -11.10
N ARG A 73 -11.15 13.41 -11.82
CA ARG A 73 -11.67 12.21 -12.46
C ARG A 73 -12.28 11.25 -11.46
N LEU A 74 -11.59 10.97 -10.36
CA LEU A 74 -12.10 10.06 -9.32
C LEU A 74 -13.33 10.63 -8.61
N LEU A 75 -13.40 11.94 -8.36
CA LEU A 75 -14.56 12.57 -7.75
C LEU A 75 -15.79 12.55 -8.68
N LEU A 76 -15.59 12.66 -9.97
CA LEU A 76 -16.67 12.66 -10.97
C LEU A 76 -17.12 11.26 -11.40
N GLU A 77 -16.30 10.23 -11.17
CA GLU A 77 -16.58 8.84 -11.56
C GLU A 77 -16.83 7.95 -10.32
N PRO A 78 -18.02 7.95 -9.69
CA PRO A 78 -18.27 7.18 -8.47
C PRO A 78 -18.13 5.67 -8.67
N GLN A 79 -18.43 5.15 -9.86
CA GLN A 79 -18.21 3.73 -10.18
C GLN A 79 -16.74 3.34 -10.12
N ARG A 80 -15.85 4.21 -10.61
CA ARG A 80 -14.41 4.00 -10.54
C ARG A 80 -13.91 4.03 -9.11
N ARG A 81 -14.39 4.98 -8.28
CA ARG A 81 -14.07 5.02 -6.85
C ARG A 81 -14.48 3.74 -6.14
N LEU A 82 -15.66 3.21 -6.44
CA LEU A 82 -16.15 1.96 -5.86
C LEU A 82 -15.24 0.78 -6.22
N LEU A 83 -14.83 0.67 -7.47
CA LEU A 83 -13.89 -0.39 -7.91
C LEU A 83 -12.55 -0.28 -7.18
N LEU A 84 -12.00 0.92 -7.08
CA LEU A 84 -10.76 1.17 -6.33
C LEU A 84 -10.94 0.87 -4.83
N SER A 85 -12.09 1.17 -4.23
CA SER A 85 -12.41 0.85 -2.84
C SER A 85 -12.37 -0.65 -2.58
N VAL A 86 -12.98 -1.45 -3.44
CA VAL A 86 -12.92 -2.92 -3.34
C VAL A 86 -11.50 -3.43 -3.51
N GLY A 87 -10.78 -2.92 -4.51
CA GLY A 87 -9.37 -3.25 -4.72
C GLY A 87 -8.49 -2.85 -3.54
N ALA A 88 -8.75 -1.70 -2.92
CA ALA A 88 -8.04 -1.20 -1.75
C ALA A 88 -8.15 -2.16 -0.55
N LEU A 89 -9.36 -2.61 -0.22
CA LEU A 89 -9.60 -3.59 0.84
C LEU A 89 -8.84 -4.89 0.59
N THR A 90 -8.93 -5.40 -0.63
CA THR A 90 -8.24 -6.64 -1.03
C THR A 90 -6.72 -6.47 -0.94
N HIS A 91 -6.18 -5.37 -1.49
CA HIS A 91 -4.73 -5.13 -1.49
C HIS A 91 -4.19 -4.96 -0.07
N ALA A 92 -4.84 -4.16 0.77
CA ALA A 92 -4.43 -3.91 2.15
C ALA A 92 -4.42 -5.19 2.99
N SER A 93 -5.29 -6.17 2.72
CA SER A 93 -5.35 -7.44 3.45
C SER A 93 -4.05 -8.26 3.37
N HIS A 94 -3.24 -8.04 2.34
CA HIS A 94 -1.94 -8.71 2.18
C HIS A 94 -0.82 -8.13 3.07
N PHE A 95 -1.07 -7.02 3.75
CA PHE A 95 -0.09 -6.34 4.62
C PHE A 95 -0.38 -6.53 6.12
N GLY A 96 -1.24 -7.49 6.47
CA GLY A 96 -1.52 -7.83 7.88
C GLY A 96 -0.33 -8.47 8.59
N TRP A 97 -0.28 -8.34 9.92
CA TRP A 97 0.79 -8.87 10.76
C TRP A 97 0.99 -10.38 10.62
N GLU A 98 -0.09 -11.14 10.44
CA GLU A 98 -0.01 -12.60 10.25
C GLU A 98 0.76 -12.94 8.96
N HIS A 99 0.47 -12.23 7.88
CA HIS A 99 1.18 -12.41 6.61
C HIS A 99 2.66 -12.01 6.71
N THR A 100 2.94 -10.89 7.40
CA THR A 100 4.31 -10.43 7.65
C THR A 100 5.09 -11.44 8.49
N ALA A 101 4.49 -11.97 9.57
CA ALA A 101 5.12 -12.98 10.41
C ALA A 101 5.44 -14.25 9.62
N ARG A 102 4.50 -14.73 8.80
CA ARG A 102 4.71 -15.91 7.95
C ARG A 102 5.88 -15.73 6.99
N LYS A 103 5.91 -14.61 6.26
CA LYS A 103 7.03 -14.29 5.35
C LYS A 103 8.37 -14.19 6.08
N THR A 104 8.38 -13.67 7.29
CA THR A 104 9.60 -13.58 8.11
C THR A 104 10.09 -14.98 8.48
N LEU A 105 9.20 -15.88 8.88
CA LEU A 105 9.54 -17.30 9.17
C LEU A 105 10.08 -18.00 7.92
N ASP A 106 9.47 -17.81 6.75
CA ASP A 106 9.95 -18.36 5.49
C ASP A 106 11.40 -17.94 5.19
N VAL A 107 11.76 -16.69 5.49
CA VAL A 107 13.14 -16.18 5.33
C VAL A 107 14.09 -16.86 6.33
N TYR A 108 13.67 -17.06 7.57
CA TYR A 108 14.48 -17.78 8.56
C TYR A 108 14.72 -19.23 8.15
N ASP A 109 13.69 -19.94 7.73
CA ASP A 109 13.80 -21.33 7.26
C ASP A 109 14.73 -21.43 6.05
N TRP A 110 14.60 -20.51 5.10
CA TRP A 110 15.52 -20.42 3.97
C TRP A 110 16.98 -20.19 4.42
N ALA A 111 17.23 -19.26 5.34
CA ALA A 111 18.57 -18.97 5.83
C ALA A 111 19.21 -20.17 6.55
N ILE A 112 18.44 -20.90 7.37
CA ILE A 112 18.89 -22.13 8.04
C ILE A 112 19.27 -23.18 7.01
N SER A 113 18.43 -23.44 6.02
CA SER A 113 18.68 -24.42 4.97
C SER A 113 19.96 -24.13 4.17
N GLN A 114 20.28 -22.84 3.93
CA GLN A 114 21.51 -22.41 3.28
C GLN A 114 22.75 -22.67 4.16
N SER A 115 22.63 -22.49 5.48
CA SER A 115 23.71 -22.73 6.42
C SER A 115 24.07 -24.23 6.48
N ASP A 116 23.07 -25.12 6.55
CA ASP A 116 23.27 -26.58 6.59
C ASP A 116 23.93 -27.08 5.31
N SER A 117 23.54 -26.54 4.15
CA SER A 117 24.12 -26.91 2.86
C SER A 117 25.60 -26.50 2.72
N LYS A 118 26.00 -25.36 3.34
CA LYS A 118 27.41 -24.92 3.37
C LYS A 118 28.26 -25.79 4.31
N SER A 119 27.71 -26.20 5.46
CA SER A 119 28.40 -27.07 6.41
C SER A 119 28.70 -28.44 5.81
N LEU A 120 27.77 -29.02 5.05
CA LEU A 120 27.96 -30.28 4.36
C LEU A 120 29.01 -30.24 3.23
N ARG A 121 29.20 -29.08 2.57
CA ARG A 121 30.22 -28.89 1.53
C ARG A 121 31.62 -28.64 2.09
N ALA A 122 31.74 -28.24 3.34
CA ALA A 122 33.02 -28.00 4.00
C ALA A 122 33.66 -29.29 4.60
N ILE A 123 32.95 -30.43 4.59
CA ILE A 123 33.39 -31.72 5.14
C ILE A 123 33.89 -32.67 4.02
N ASN A 124 33.68 -32.33 2.75
CA ASN A 124 34.17 -33.04 1.56
C ASN A 124 35.34 -32.26 0.90
#